data_091bb9da4d748b0763f4f84ded50a236
#
_entry.id   091bb9da4d748b0763f4f84ded50a236
#
_cell.length_a   1.000
_cell.length_b   1.000
_cell.length_c   1.000
_cell.angle_alpha   90.00
_cell.angle_beta   90.00
_cell.angle_gamma   90.00
#
_symmetry.space_group_name_H-M   'P 1'
#
loop_
_entity.id
_entity.type
_entity.pdbx_description
1 polymer ?
#
loop_
_entity_poly.entity_id
_entity_poly.type
_entity_poly.pdbx_seq_one_letter_code
_entity_poly.pdbx_strand_id
1 'polypeptide(L)'
;MEIEFDPAKDAENQIKHGIPLSLAASFEWDAAQVQVDDRFDYRETRMVAIGPIGDRIHVLVYTMRGETLRPISLRKANRREVLKYVDQA
;
A
#
# COMPACT_ATOMS: atom_id res chain seq x y z
N MET A 1 -6.26 -6.11 -12.43
CA MET A 1 -6.16 -6.69 -11.07
C MET A 1 -7.40 -6.29 -10.28
N GLU A 2 -8.03 -7.26 -9.68
CA GLU A 2 -9.19 -7.01 -8.83
C GLU A 2 -8.76 -6.52 -7.47
N ILE A 3 -9.48 -5.52 -6.95
CA ILE A 3 -9.21 -4.93 -5.63
C ILE A 3 -10.47 -5.04 -4.79
N GLU A 4 -10.32 -5.56 -3.58
CA GLU A 4 -11.42 -5.72 -2.65
C GLU A 4 -10.95 -5.28 -1.26
N PHE A 5 -11.73 -4.48 -0.57
CA PHE A 5 -11.35 -4.02 0.77
C PHE A 5 -12.55 -4.00 1.71
N ASP A 6 -12.24 -4.09 3.01
CA ASP A 6 -13.21 -3.99 4.08
C ASP A 6 -13.63 -2.52 4.24
N PRO A 7 -14.93 -2.20 4.17
CA PRO A 7 -15.40 -0.82 4.36
C PRO A 7 -14.96 -0.20 5.69
N ALA A 8 -14.84 -0.99 6.75
CA ALA A 8 -14.38 -0.47 8.04
C ALA A 8 -12.91 -0.05 7.99
N LYS A 9 -12.07 -0.82 7.30
CA LYS A 9 -10.66 -0.47 7.10
C LYS A 9 -10.51 0.75 6.20
N ASP A 10 -11.37 0.88 5.20
CA ASP A 10 -11.38 2.06 4.35
C ASP A 10 -11.72 3.31 5.15
N ALA A 11 -12.74 3.24 6.00
CA ALA A 11 -13.12 4.36 6.86
C ALA A 11 -11.98 4.76 7.80
N GLU A 12 -11.32 3.78 8.43
CA GLU A 12 -10.17 4.05 9.29
C GLU A 12 -9.03 4.71 8.52
N ASN A 13 -8.76 4.23 7.31
CA ASN A 13 -7.68 4.77 6.50
C ASN A 13 -7.95 6.23 6.12
N GLN A 14 -9.19 6.55 5.80
CA GLN A 14 -9.57 7.93 5.48
C GLN A 14 -9.42 8.85 6.70
N ILE A 15 -9.78 8.37 7.87
CA ILE A 15 -9.62 9.14 9.12
C ILE A 15 -8.14 9.37 9.43
N LYS A 16 -7.31 8.33 9.32
CA LYS A 16 -5.88 8.41 9.66
C LYS A 16 -5.06 9.17 8.63
N HIS A 17 -5.34 8.94 7.36
CA HIS A 17 -4.44 9.37 6.27
C HIS A 17 -5.11 10.24 5.23
N GLY A 18 -6.43 10.42 5.30
CA GLY A 18 -7.18 11.23 4.34
C GLY A 18 -7.27 10.63 2.95
N ILE A 19 -7.05 9.32 2.81
CA ILE A 19 -6.95 8.64 1.52
C ILE A 19 -7.88 7.42 1.52
N PRO A 20 -8.74 7.26 0.49
CA PRO A 20 -9.55 6.06 0.38
C PRO A 20 -8.70 4.88 -0.11
N LEU A 21 -9.00 3.68 0.36
CA LEU A 21 -8.28 2.47 -0.07
C LEU A 21 -8.49 2.17 -1.57
N SER A 22 -9.57 2.67 -2.15
CA SER A 22 -9.81 2.53 -3.59
C SER A 22 -8.74 3.18 -4.45
N LEU A 23 -7.98 4.13 -3.90
CA LEU A 23 -6.88 4.77 -4.61
C LEU A 23 -5.76 3.77 -4.96
N ALA A 24 -5.72 2.61 -4.30
CA ALA A 24 -4.78 1.53 -4.64
C ALA A 24 -4.90 1.09 -6.11
N ALA A 25 -6.07 1.29 -6.74
CA ALA A 25 -6.25 0.99 -8.16
C ALA A 25 -5.35 1.81 -9.07
N SER A 26 -4.86 2.95 -8.60
CA SER A 26 -3.97 3.84 -9.36
C SER A 26 -2.50 3.63 -9.04
N PHE A 27 -2.17 2.64 -8.24
CA PHE A 27 -0.78 2.37 -7.84
C PHE A 27 0.03 1.87 -9.05
N GLU A 28 1.20 2.47 -9.25
CA GLU A 28 2.05 2.14 -10.41
C GLU A 28 3.01 1.01 -10.04
N TRP A 29 2.55 -0.22 -10.26
CA TRP A 29 3.28 -1.43 -9.87
C TRP A 29 4.62 -1.59 -10.54
N ASP A 30 4.77 -1.13 -11.78
CA ASP A 30 6.02 -1.24 -12.52
C ASP A 30 7.16 -0.45 -11.87
N ALA A 31 6.83 0.57 -11.10
CA ALA A 31 7.80 1.39 -10.39
C ALA A 31 7.85 1.10 -8.89
N ALA A 32 7.12 0.09 -8.41
CA ALA A 32 7.03 -0.21 -7.00
C ALA A 32 8.19 -1.07 -6.51
N GLN A 33 8.57 -0.84 -5.25
CA GLN A 33 9.47 -1.72 -4.50
C GLN A 33 8.61 -2.47 -3.50
N VAL A 34 8.65 -3.80 -3.55
CA VAL A 34 7.75 -4.67 -2.78
C VAL A 34 8.56 -5.57 -1.87
N GLN A 35 8.12 -5.70 -0.63
CA GLN A 35 8.73 -6.64 0.32
C GLN A 35 7.67 -7.21 1.26
N VAL A 36 8.00 -8.31 1.91
CA VAL A 36 7.12 -8.92 2.91
C VAL A 36 7.15 -8.06 4.18
N ASP A 37 5.96 -7.84 4.75
CA ASP A 37 5.84 -7.17 6.05
C ASP A 37 5.89 -8.25 7.13
N ASP A 38 7.05 -8.43 7.76
CA ASP A 38 7.30 -9.44 8.77
C ASP A 38 7.41 -8.87 10.19
N ARG A 39 6.96 -7.63 10.39
CA ARG A 39 7.03 -6.95 11.69
C ARG A 39 6.22 -7.65 12.78
N PHE A 40 5.15 -8.33 12.38
CA PHE A 40 4.25 -9.04 13.29
C PHE A 40 3.93 -10.41 12.73
N ASP A 41 3.50 -11.30 13.60
CA ASP A 41 3.00 -12.61 13.20
C ASP A 41 1.54 -12.47 12.78
N TYR A 42 1.33 -12.16 11.51
CA TYR A 42 0.01 -12.10 10.92
C TYR A 42 -0.45 -13.52 10.55
N ARG A 43 -1.74 -13.76 10.58
CA ARG A 43 -2.30 -15.04 10.12
C ARG A 43 -2.23 -15.22 8.61
N GLU A 44 -1.86 -14.17 7.91
CA GLU A 44 -1.72 -14.14 6.46
C GLU A 44 -0.45 -13.38 6.11
N THR A 45 0.07 -13.63 4.93
CA THR A 45 1.24 -12.89 4.45
C THR A 45 0.82 -11.48 4.05
N ARG A 46 1.42 -10.49 4.68
CA ARG A 46 1.22 -9.08 4.31
C ARG A 46 2.42 -8.58 3.55
N MET A 47 2.14 -7.77 2.54
CA MET A 47 3.15 -7.15 1.69
C MET A 47 3.14 -5.65 1.89
N VAL A 48 4.31 -5.04 1.76
CA VAL A 48 4.45 -3.59 1.74
C VAL A 48 5.00 -3.20 0.37
N ALA A 49 4.26 -2.35 -0.33
CA ALA A 49 4.71 -1.78 -1.60
C ALA A 49 4.90 -0.29 -1.42
N ILE A 50 6.04 0.23 -1.87
CA ILE A 50 6.30 1.66 -1.91
C ILE A 50 6.47 2.07 -3.37
N GLY A 51 5.69 3.05 -3.81
CA GLY A 51 5.69 3.46 -5.20
C GLY A 51 4.76 4.62 -5.48
N PRO A 52 4.71 5.06 -6.75
CA PRO A 52 3.95 6.24 -7.11
C PRO A 52 2.45 5.99 -7.24
N ILE A 53 1.68 6.98 -6.82
CA ILE A 53 0.32 7.19 -7.28
C ILE A 53 0.32 8.65 -7.76
N GLY A 54 0.15 8.86 -9.06
CA GLY A 54 0.32 10.19 -9.64
C GLY A 54 1.75 10.70 -9.42
N ASP A 55 1.88 11.88 -8.85
CA ASP A 55 3.17 12.52 -8.60
C ASP A 55 3.70 12.34 -7.18
N ARG A 56 3.10 11.46 -6.39
CA ARG A 56 3.46 11.25 -4.98
C ARG A 56 3.77 9.79 -4.72
N ILE A 57 4.82 9.56 -3.92
CA ILE A 57 5.16 8.23 -3.45
C ILE A 57 4.24 7.87 -2.28
N HIS A 58 3.69 6.66 -2.34
CA HIS A 58 2.78 6.12 -1.33
C HIS A 58 3.30 4.80 -0.79
N VAL A 59 2.81 4.44 0.38
CA VAL A 59 3.09 3.14 1.01
C VAL A 59 1.77 2.39 1.10
N LEU A 60 1.70 1.24 0.46
CA LEU A 60 0.53 0.38 0.43
C LEU A 60 0.85 -0.92 1.16
N VAL A 61 0.11 -1.21 2.22
CA VAL A 61 0.14 -2.51 2.89
C VAL A 61 -1.05 -3.31 2.38
N TYR A 62 -0.80 -4.52 1.93
CA TYR A 62 -1.85 -5.33 1.32
C TYR A 62 -1.58 -6.82 1.52
N THR A 63 -2.61 -7.62 1.24
CA THR A 63 -2.48 -9.06 1.13
C THR A 63 -3.14 -9.51 -0.17
N MET A 64 -2.74 -10.68 -0.66
CA MET A 64 -3.36 -11.28 -1.84
C MET A 64 -4.26 -12.43 -1.42
N ARG A 65 -5.43 -12.50 -2.02
CA ARG A 65 -6.32 -13.66 -1.92
C ARG A 65 -6.54 -14.17 -3.33
N GLY A 66 -5.78 -15.20 -3.73
CA GLY A 66 -5.71 -15.59 -5.11
C GLY A 66 -5.18 -14.44 -5.95
N GLU A 67 -5.94 -14.01 -6.94
CA GLU A 67 -5.57 -12.88 -7.80
C GLU A 67 -6.17 -11.54 -7.34
N THR A 68 -6.89 -11.54 -6.22
CA THR A 68 -7.51 -10.33 -5.68
C THR A 68 -6.60 -9.66 -4.67
N LEU A 69 -6.32 -8.38 -4.87
CA LEU A 69 -5.53 -7.57 -3.95
C LEU A 69 -6.44 -6.97 -2.89
N ARG A 70 -6.08 -7.15 -1.62
CA ARG A 70 -6.82 -6.58 -0.50
C ARG A 70 -5.96 -5.52 0.18
N PRO A 71 -6.16 -4.23 -0.12
CA PRO A 71 -5.44 -3.18 0.57
C PRO A 71 -5.86 -3.12 2.04
N ILE A 72 -4.86 -2.99 2.91
CA ILE A 72 -5.06 -2.92 4.35
C ILE A 72 -4.85 -1.49 4.84
N SER A 73 -3.83 -0.81 4.31
CA SER A 73 -3.60 0.60 4.59
C SER A 73 -2.89 1.27 3.41
N LEU A 74 -3.18 2.54 3.23
CA LEU A 74 -2.59 3.33 2.15
C LEU A 74 -2.33 4.73 2.67
N ARG A 75 -1.09 5.19 2.56
CA ARG A 75 -0.69 6.52 3.01
C ARG A 75 0.39 7.11 2.12
N LYS A 76 0.56 8.40 2.19
CA LYS A 76 1.69 9.06 1.54
C LYS A 76 2.97 8.65 2.27
N ALA A 77 4.04 8.44 1.51
CA ALA A 77 5.34 8.17 2.08
C ALA A 77 5.88 9.42 2.79
N ASN A 78 6.59 9.21 3.90
CA ASN A 78 7.28 10.30 4.57
C ASN A 78 8.60 10.59 3.83
N ARG A 79 9.29 11.67 4.24
CA ARG A 79 10.52 12.10 3.59
C ARG A 79 11.59 11.00 3.57
N ARG A 80 11.77 10.32 4.70
CA ARG A 80 12.78 9.24 4.80
C ARG A 80 12.48 8.11 3.82
N GLU A 81 11.21 7.74 3.72
CA GLU A 81 10.76 6.68 2.81
C GLU A 81 10.95 7.09 1.36
N VAL A 82 10.66 8.32 1.02
CA VAL A 82 10.88 8.84 -0.34
C VAL A 82 12.35 8.80 -0.71
N LEU A 83 13.23 9.26 0.18
CA LEU A 83 14.66 9.25 -0.06
C LEU A 83 15.21 7.84 -0.24
N LYS A 84 14.77 6.91 0.58
CA LYS A 84 15.15 5.50 0.47
C LYS A 84 14.66 4.90 -0.84
N TYR A 85 13.43 5.20 -1.23
CA TYR A 85 12.86 4.73 -2.48
C TYR A 85 13.68 5.22 -3.68
N VAL A 86 14.00 6.51 -3.72
CA VAL A 86 14.78 7.10 -4.80
C VAL A 86 16.20 6.51 -4.86
N ASP A 87 16.80 6.28 -3.69
CA ASP A 87 18.16 5.73 -3.59
C ASP A 87 18.25 4.30 -4.11
N GLN A 88 17.15 3.55 -4.01
CA GLN A 88 17.09 2.15 -4.45
C GLN A 88 16.51 1.99 -5.87
N ALA A 89 16.12 3.07 -6.47
CA ALA A 89 15.51 3.04 -7.81
C ALA A 89 16.52 2.74 -8.91
#